data_28a4897bf4ac0c19a39c63d96ed59e41
#
_entry.id   28a4897bf4ac0c19a39c63d96ed59e41
#
_cell.length_a   1.000
_cell.length_b   1.000
_cell.length_c   1.000
_cell.angle_alpha   90.00
_cell.angle_beta   90.00
_cell.angle_gamma   90.00
#
_symmetry.space_group_name_H-M   'P 1'
#
loop_
_entity.id
_entity.type
_entity.pdbx_description
1 polymer ?
#
loop_
_entity_poly.entity_id
_entity_poly.type
_entity_poly.pdbx_seq_one_letter_code
_entity_poly.pdbx_strand_id
1 'polypeptide(L)'
;MASTASTITEIVQRVRTKYRWPPVQLNFWILIMLVGSSTIVGVFANFITVQQQLQVGVPWYFPYWITVGGISLFFLVVMLWLISQRQLLPGIVIMGSFILFVLWMVGLIVDSIQLWGPVGSVNSNCQLYVTGNSVKGPSMETLAWLQQNSICQSWTAAWSFELVGCVFLIWMMVMAYQVYSNDV
;
A
#
# COMPACT_ATOMS: atom_id res chain seq x y z
N MET A 1 -3.12 44.97 2.54
CA MET A 1 -2.44 43.72 2.10
C MET A 1 -1.27 43.31 3.01
N ALA A 2 -0.55 44.21 3.68
CA ALA A 2 0.53 43.83 4.59
C ALA A 2 0.10 43.10 5.86
N SER A 3 -1.07 43.44 6.44
CA SER A 3 -1.58 42.82 7.67
C SER A 3 -1.94 41.33 7.52
N THR A 4 -2.45 40.91 6.35
CA THR A 4 -2.82 39.52 6.10
C THR A 4 -1.58 38.63 5.92
N ALA A 5 -0.53 39.17 5.29
CA ALA A 5 0.74 38.47 5.11
C ALA A 5 1.45 38.21 6.46
N SER A 6 1.46 39.19 7.36
CA SER A 6 2.04 39.04 8.70
C SER A 6 1.30 37.99 9.55
N THR A 7 -0.03 37.98 9.48
CA THR A 7 -0.85 36.98 10.21
C THR A 7 -0.60 35.56 9.70
N ILE A 8 -0.51 35.36 8.39
CA ILE A 8 -0.19 34.05 7.80
C ILE A 8 1.21 33.59 8.22
N THR A 9 2.18 34.49 8.22
CA THR A 9 3.56 34.17 8.63
C THR A 9 3.64 33.78 10.11
N GLU A 10 2.91 34.45 11.00
CA GLU A 10 2.83 34.11 12.41
C GLU A 10 2.16 32.73 12.65
N ILE A 11 1.07 32.44 11.91
CA ILE A 11 0.39 31.15 12.01
C ILE A 11 1.32 30.01 11.54
N VAL A 12 2.00 30.19 10.40
CA VAL A 12 2.98 29.24 9.88
C VAL A 12 4.13 29.02 10.86
N GLN A 13 4.64 30.09 11.48
CA GLN A 13 5.70 30.00 12.48
C GLN A 13 5.24 29.28 13.76
N ARG A 14 4.00 29.51 14.23
CA ARG A 14 3.41 28.78 15.35
C ARG A 14 3.25 27.30 15.06
N VAL A 15 2.79 26.93 13.88
CA VAL A 15 2.69 25.52 13.46
C VAL A 15 4.07 24.85 13.40
N ARG A 16 5.07 25.57 12.92
CA ARG A 16 6.45 25.10 12.80
C ARG A 16 7.13 24.75 14.13
N THR A 17 6.78 25.47 15.20
CA THR A 17 7.35 25.25 16.54
C THR A 17 6.52 24.27 17.40
N LYS A 18 5.27 24.03 17.02
CA LYS A 18 4.32 23.31 17.85
C LYS A 18 4.43 21.79 17.73
N TYR A 19 4.73 21.23 16.53
CA TYR A 19 4.67 19.78 16.34
C TYR A 19 6.05 19.18 16.08
N ARG A 20 6.55 18.39 17.04
CA ARG A 20 7.85 17.71 16.94
C ARG A 20 7.65 16.24 16.56
N TRP A 21 7.80 15.94 15.28
CA TRP A 21 7.73 14.58 14.77
C TRP A 21 9.00 13.79 15.04
N PRO A 22 8.95 12.49 15.39
CA PRO A 22 10.11 11.62 15.47
C PRO A 22 10.63 11.30 14.04
N PRO A 23 11.79 11.84 13.63
CA PRO A 23 12.20 11.79 12.22
C PRO A 23 12.54 10.38 11.75
N VAL A 24 13.11 9.55 12.63
CA VAL A 24 13.51 8.17 12.29
C VAL A 24 12.28 7.30 12.01
N GLN A 25 11.28 7.35 12.89
CA GLN A 25 10.06 6.55 12.76
C GLN A 25 9.26 6.96 11.53
N LEU A 26 9.18 8.26 11.27
CA LEU A 26 8.47 8.81 10.11
C LEU A 26 9.12 8.39 8.79
N ASN A 27 10.46 8.50 8.69
CA ASN A 27 11.19 8.08 7.49
C ASN A 27 11.09 6.57 7.25
N PHE A 28 11.18 5.77 8.31
CA PHE A 28 11.00 4.33 8.24
C PHE A 28 9.61 3.95 7.74
N TRP A 29 8.56 4.61 8.27
CA TRP A 29 7.19 4.42 7.82
C TRP A 29 7.03 4.75 6.33
N ILE A 30 7.54 5.89 5.88
CA ILE A 30 7.48 6.30 4.47
C ILE A 30 8.15 5.27 3.57
N LEU A 31 9.32 4.76 3.95
CA LEU A 31 10.05 3.76 3.18
C LEU A 31 9.22 2.46 3.01
N ILE A 32 8.69 1.93 4.11
CA ILE A 32 7.89 0.70 4.07
C ILE A 32 6.62 0.88 3.24
N MET A 33 5.90 1.99 3.42
CA MET A 33 4.69 2.27 2.65
C MET A 33 4.98 2.50 1.17
N LEU A 34 6.11 3.13 0.84
CA LEU A 34 6.52 3.32 -0.56
C LEU A 34 6.82 1.97 -1.23
N VAL A 35 7.61 1.11 -0.58
CA VAL A 35 7.89 -0.23 -1.09
C VAL A 35 6.61 -1.05 -1.23
N GLY A 36 5.77 -1.09 -0.20
CA GLY A 36 4.51 -1.83 -0.21
C GLY A 36 3.57 -1.37 -1.32
N SER A 37 3.29 -0.07 -1.41
CA SER A 37 2.39 0.50 -2.43
C SER A 37 2.92 0.28 -3.85
N SER A 38 4.23 0.45 -4.07
CA SER A 38 4.84 0.23 -5.39
C SER A 38 4.78 -1.24 -5.80
N THR A 39 5.03 -2.16 -4.86
CA THR A 39 4.96 -3.61 -5.11
C THR A 39 3.54 -4.03 -5.48
N ILE A 40 2.53 -3.55 -4.74
CA ILE A 40 1.13 -3.85 -5.01
C ILE A 40 0.73 -3.34 -6.40
N VAL A 41 1.02 -2.09 -6.74
CA VAL A 41 0.74 -1.54 -8.07
C VAL A 41 1.42 -2.36 -9.16
N GLY A 42 2.69 -2.74 -8.98
CA GLY A 42 3.45 -3.55 -9.94
C GLY A 42 2.87 -4.94 -10.15
N VAL A 43 2.52 -5.64 -9.07
CA VAL A 43 1.94 -7.00 -9.12
C VAL A 43 0.58 -6.99 -9.82
N PHE A 44 -0.33 -6.10 -9.42
CA PHE A 44 -1.67 -6.05 -10.02
C PHE A 44 -1.66 -5.52 -11.45
N ALA A 45 -0.74 -4.61 -11.82
CA ALA A 45 -0.53 -4.21 -13.22
C ALA A 45 -0.06 -5.40 -14.06
N ASN A 46 0.87 -6.21 -13.56
CA ASN A 46 1.31 -7.43 -14.24
C ASN A 46 0.15 -8.43 -14.39
N PHE A 47 -0.68 -8.62 -13.37
CA PHE A 47 -1.85 -9.50 -13.45
C PHE A 47 -2.84 -9.03 -14.52
N ILE A 48 -3.11 -7.72 -14.65
CA ILE A 48 -3.96 -7.19 -15.71
C ILE A 48 -3.36 -7.50 -17.08
N THR A 49 -2.05 -7.30 -17.26
CA THR A 49 -1.38 -7.60 -18.53
C THR A 49 -1.51 -9.07 -18.92
N VAL A 50 -1.32 -9.99 -17.97
CA VAL A 50 -1.49 -11.43 -18.19
C VAL A 50 -2.94 -11.78 -18.55
N GLN A 51 -3.92 -11.21 -17.86
CA GLN A 51 -5.36 -11.42 -18.15
C GLN A 51 -5.72 -10.94 -19.56
N GLN A 52 -5.21 -9.78 -19.97
CA GLN A 52 -5.42 -9.24 -21.32
C GLN A 52 -4.79 -10.12 -22.41
N GLN A 53 -3.58 -10.63 -22.18
CA GLN A 53 -2.93 -11.56 -23.10
C GLN A 53 -3.71 -12.87 -23.28
N LEU A 54 -4.32 -13.36 -22.21
CA LEU A 54 -5.15 -14.57 -22.23
C LEU A 54 -6.58 -14.31 -22.72
N GLN A 55 -6.94 -13.06 -23.08
CA GLN A 55 -8.29 -12.63 -23.48
C GLN A 55 -9.38 -13.00 -22.44
N VAL A 56 -9.01 -13.06 -21.16
CA VAL A 56 -9.92 -13.31 -20.04
C VAL A 56 -10.34 -11.97 -19.42
N GLY A 57 -11.56 -11.87 -18.93
CA GLY A 57 -12.05 -10.65 -18.29
C GLY A 57 -11.23 -10.27 -17.06
N VAL A 58 -10.91 -8.96 -16.94
CA VAL A 58 -10.17 -8.43 -15.79
C VAL A 58 -11.10 -8.30 -14.58
N PRO A 59 -10.83 -8.97 -13.46
CA PRO A 59 -11.61 -8.82 -12.24
C PRO A 59 -11.54 -7.38 -11.70
N TRP A 60 -12.63 -6.89 -11.13
CA TRP A 60 -12.74 -5.51 -10.63
C TRP A 60 -11.73 -5.15 -9.51
N TYR A 61 -11.26 -6.11 -8.75
CA TYR A 61 -10.31 -5.87 -7.65
C TYR A 61 -8.88 -5.58 -8.13
N PHE A 62 -8.49 -5.95 -9.36
CA PHE A 62 -7.18 -5.57 -9.91
C PHE A 62 -7.06 -4.05 -10.16
N PRO A 63 -7.98 -3.41 -10.91
CA PRO A 63 -7.94 -1.96 -11.04
C PRO A 63 -8.19 -1.23 -9.71
N TYR A 64 -8.95 -1.84 -8.78
CA TYR A 64 -9.10 -1.31 -7.44
C TYR A 64 -7.75 -1.14 -6.75
N TRP A 65 -6.91 -2.18 -6.72
CA TRP A 65 -5.59 -2.11 -6.08
C TRP A 65 -4.63 -1.14 -6.77
N ILE A 66 -4.67 -1.02 -8.09
CA ILE A 66 -3.88 0.01 -8.79
C ILE A 66 -4.31 1.41 -8.36
N THR A 67 -5.61 1.63 -8.22
CA THR A 67 -6.15 2.93 -7.77
C THR A 67 -5.76 3.22 -6.32
N VAL A 68 -5.96 2.29 -5.42
CA VAL A 68 -5.62 2.43 -3.99
C VAL A 68 -4.12 2.61 -3.79
N GLY A 69 -3.30 1.82 -4.48
CA GLY A 69 -1.84 1.97 -4.47
C GLY A 69 -1.39 3.31 -5.03
N GLY A 70 -2.00 3.78 -6.12
CA GLY A 70 -1.74 5.10 -6.71
C GLY A 70 -2.10 6.25 -5.75
N ILE A 71 -3.26 6.18 -5.09
CA ILE A 71 -3.66 7.15 -4.06
C ILE A 71 -2.67 7.13 -2.89
N SER A 72 -2.22 5.94 -2.47
CA SER A 72 -1.21 5.79 -1.40
C SER A 72 0.11 6.45 -1.78
N LEU A 73 0.62 6.22 -2.99
CA LEU A 73 1.83 6.85 -3.50
C LEU A 73 1.67 8.39 -3.58
N PHE A 74 0.53 8.87 -4.05
CA PHE A 74 0.24 10.30 -4.06
C PHE A 74 0.24 10.89 -2.65
N PHE A 75 -0.39 10.22 -1.69
CA PHE A 75 -0.38 10.63 -0.28
C PHE A 75 1.05 10.70 0.28
N LEU A 76 1.91 9.72 -0.04
CA LEU A 76 3.31 9.73 0.36
C LEU A 76 4.08 10.94 -0.23
N VAL A 77 3.85 11.27 -1.50
CA VAL A 77 4.46 12.45 -2.13
C VAL A 77 4.02 13.74 -1.42
N VAL A 78 2.73 13.87 -1.12
CA VAL A 78 2.20 15.01 -0.35
C VAL A 78 2.83 15.08 1.04
N MET A 79 2.95 13.94 1.74
CA MET A 79 3.60 13.85 3.05
C MET A 79 5.06 14.30 2.97
N LEU A 80 5.84 13.82 2.01
CA LEU A 80 7.23 14.23 1.80
C LEU A 80 7.35 15.72 1.53
N TRP A 81 6.44 16.27 0.73
CA TRP A 81 6.39 17.70 0.46
C TRP A 81 6.11 18.51 1.73
N LEU A 82 5.11 18.13 2.54
CA LEU A 82 4.78 18.78 3.81
C LEU A 82 5.92 18.68 4.83
N ILE A 83 6.62 17.54 4.88
CA ILE A 83 7.82 17.37 5.72
C ILE A 83 8.92 18.33 5.30
N SER A 84 9.17 18.47 3.99
CA SER A 84 10.16 19.40 3.45
C SER A 84 9.84 20.86 3.82
N GLN A 85 8.56 21.22 3.80
CA GLN A 85 8.09 22.56 4.20
C GLN A 85 8.02 22.74 5.73
N ARG A 86 8.24 21.69 6.51
CA ARG A 86 8.08 21.65 7.98
C ARG A 86 6.67 22.11 8.44
N GLN A 87 5.64 21.77 7.67
CA GLN A 87 4.25 22.19 7.91
C GLN A 87 3.35 20.97 8.12
N LEU A 88 3.88 19.84 8.64
CA LEU A 88 3.13 18.61 8.83
C LEU A 88 2.15 18.74 9.98
N LEU A 89 0.86 18.95 9.65
CA LEU A 89 -0.22 18.97 10.63
C LEU A 89 -0.68 17.54 10.96
N PRO A 90 -0.71 17.15 12.25
CA PRO A 90 -1.12 15.80 12.66
C PRO A 90 -2.55 15.47 12.25
N GLY A 91 -3.46 16.43 12.21
CA GLY A 91 -4.84 16.21 11.78
C GLY A 91 -4.98 15.71 10.33
N ILE A 92 -4.22 16.29 9.41
CA ILE A 92 -4.22 15.87 7.99
C ILE A 92 -3.67 14.43 7.86
N VAL A 93 -2.64 14.11 8.64
CA VAL A 93 -2.02 12.78 8.64
C VAL A 93 -2.99 11.74 9.18
N ILE A 94 -3.68 12.01 10.28
CA ILE A 94 -4.68 11.09 10.87
C ILE A 94 -5.81 10.83 9.87
N MET A 95 -6.39 11.87 9.28
CA MET A 95 -7.49 11.74 8.32
C MET A 95 -7.07 10.98 7.06
N GLY A 96 -5.92 11.33 6.48
CA GLY A 96 -5.39 10.65 5.29
C GLY A 96 -5.06 9.18 5.55
N SER A 97 -4.38 8.89 6.67
CA SER A 97 -4.06 7.51 7.06
C SER A 97 -5.31 6.68 7.37
N PHE A 98 -6.35 7.28 7.96
CA PHE A 98 -7.61 6.59 8.22
C PHE A 98 -8.34 6.22 6.92
N ILE A 99 -8.44 7.14 5.97
CA ILE A 99 -9.06 6.86 4.66
C ILE A 99 -8.31 5.74 3.94
N LEU A 100 -6.99 5.83 3.90
CA LEU A 100 -6.15 4.78 3.30
C LEU A 100 -6.31 3.45 4.02
N PHE A 101 -6.37 3.45 5.36
CA PHE A 101 -6.57 2.24 6.14
C PHE A 101 -7.87 1.53 5.78
N VAL A 102 -8.98 2.27 5.64
CA VAL A 102 -10.26 1.68 5.23
C VAL A 102 -10.17 1.07 3.83
N LEU A 103 -9.55 1.78 2.88
CA LEU A 103 -9.37 1.26 1.52
C LEU A 103 -8.48 0.01 1.51
N TRP A 104 -7.36 0.01 2.22
CA TRP A 104 -6.47 -1.15 2.31
C TRP A 104 -7.15 -2.35 2.99
N MET A 105 -7.94 -2.12 4.03
CA MET A 105 -8.70 -3.19 4.71
C MET A 105 -9.74 -3.83 3.79
N VAL A 106 -10.46 -3.04 2.99
CA VAL A 106 -11.42 -3.59 2.02
C VAL A 106 -10.69 -4.46 1.00
N GLY A 107 -9.58 -4.01 0.45
CA GLY A 107 -8.78 -4.81 -0.47
C GLY A 107 -8.25 -6.09 0.17
N LEU A 108 -7.64 -6.00 1.35
CA LEU A 108 -7.11 -7.15 2.10
C LEU A 108 -8.18 -8.22 2.34
N ILE A 109 -9.42 -7.83 2.68
CA ILE A 109 -10.52 -8.78 2.87
C ILE A 109 -10.86 -9.48 1.54
N VAL A 110 -10.97 -8.72 0.45
CA VAL A 110 -11.27 -9.29 -0.88
C VAL A 110 -10.19 -10.27 -1.30
N ASP A 111 -8.91 -9.90 -1.17
CA ASP A 111 -7.79 -10.75 -1.57
C ASP A 111 -7.64 -11.98 -0.66
N SER A 112 -7.96 -11.85 0.63
CA SER A 112 -8.04 -13.00 1.55
C SER A 112 -9.10 -14.01 1.10
N ILE A 113 -10.26 -13.55 0.65
CA ILE A 113 -11.32 -14.43 0.12
C ILE A 113 -10.88 -15.11 -1.17
N GLN A 114 -10.17 -14.40 -2.07
CA GLN A 114 -9.64 -14.99 -3.30
C GLN A 114 -8.53 -16.01 -3.00
N LEU A 115 -7.69 -15.73 -2.02
CA LEU A 115 -6.53 -16.56 -1.71
C LEU A 115 -6.92 -17.84 -0.95
N TRP A 116 -7.84 -17.76 0.01
CA TRP A 116 -8.23 -18.87 0.89
C TRP A 116 -9.74 -19.20 0.90
N GLY A 117 -10.51 -18.65 -0.02
CA GLY A 117 -11.94 -18.89 -0.08
C GLY A 117 -12.31 -20.36 -0.29
N PRO A 118 -13.56 -20.76 0.02
CA PRO A 118 -13.98 -22.17 0.03
C PRO A 118 -14.10 -22.80 -1.37
N VAL A 119 -14.20 -22.01 -2.43
CA VAL A 119 -14.41 -22.50 -3.80
C VAL A 119 -13.37 -21.91 -4.74
N GLY A 120 -12.51 -22.78 -5.28
CA GLY A 120 -11.56 -22.39 -6.35
C GLY A 120 -10.52 -21.37 -5.92
N SER A 121 -10.06 -21.42 -4.66
CA SER A 121 -9.07 -20.47 -4.14
C SER A 121 -7.74 -20.57 -4.88
N VAL A 122 -7.06 -19.44 -5.00
CA VAL A 122 -5.74 -19.35 -5.61
C VAL A 122 -4.76 -20.29 -4.91
N ASN A 123 -4.78 -20.32 -3.57
CA ASN A 123 -3.90 -21.20 -2.79
C ASN A 123 -4.13 -22.69 -3.05
N SER A 124 -5.38 -23.13 -3.15
CA SER A 124 -5.71 -24.53 -3.46
C SER A 124 -5.22 -24.91 -4.85
N ASN A 125 -5.41 -24.06 -5.84
CA ASN A 125 -4.92 -24.27 -7.19
C ASN A 125 -3.38 -24.29 -7.24
N CYS A 126 -2.72 -23.38 -6.52
CA CYS A 126 -1.26 -23.33 -6.43
C CYS A 126 -0.69 -24.60 -5.79
N GLN A 127 -1.33 -25.13 -4.73
CA GLN A 127 -0.90 -26.38 -4.10
C GLN A 127 -1.09 -27.58 -5.03
N LEU A 128 -2.22 -27.65 -5.74
CA LEU A 128 -2.56 -28.78 -6.58
C LEU A 128 -1.69 -28.84 -7.84
N TYR A 129 -1.48 -27.70 -8.53
CA TYR A 129 -0.85 -27.67 -9.85
C TYR A 129 0.63 -27.27 -9.84
N VAL A 130 1.08 -26.52 -8.82
CA VAL A 130 2.45 -26.00 -8.78
C VAL A 130 3.31 -26.75 -7.77
N THR A 131 2.87 -26.88 -6.51
CA THR A 131 3.68 -27.47 -5.44
C THR A 131 3.76 -28.99 -5.56
N GLY A 132 2.71 -29.63 -6.07
CA GLY A 132 2.65 -31.10 -6.25
C GLY A 132 3.40 -31.64 -7.46
N ASN A 133 3.72 -30.80 -8.45
CA ASN A 133 4.33 -31.22 -9.72
C ASN A 133 5.65 -30.48 -9.96
N SER A 134 6.78 -31.11 -9.60
CA SER A 134 8.10 -30.57 -9.97
C SER A 134 8.49 -31.05 -11.35
N VAL A 135 8.42 -30.19 -12.36
CA VAL A 135 8.88 -30.47 -13.71
C VAL A 135 10.38 -30.20 -13.81
N LYS A 136 11.15 -31.13 -14.40
CA LYS A 136 12.60 -31.01 -14.57
C LYS A 136 12.95 -31.03 -16.04
N GLY A 137 13.76 -30.06 -16.48
CA GLY A 137 14.33 -30.01 -17.85
C GLY A 137 13.89 -28.77 -18.64
N PRO A 138 14.57 -28.44 -19.76
CA PRO A 138 14.23 -27.32 -20.63
C PRO A 138 13.09 -27.71 -21.57
N SER A 139 11.83 -27.66 -21.12
CA SER A 139 10.64 -27.95 -21.90
C SER A 139 9.62 -26.83 -21.81
N MET A 140 8.67 -26.78 -22.76
CA MET A 140 7.55 -25.82 -22.70
C MET A 140 6.71 -25.97 -21.42
N GLU A 141 6.62 -27.20 -20.91
CA GLU A 141 5.94 -27.53 -19.67
C GLU A 141 6.64 -26.89 -18.45
N THR A 142 7.98 -26.89 -18.44
CA THR A 142 8.77 -26.20 -17.39
C THR A 142 8.56 -24.70 -17.44
N LEU A 143 8.47 -24.08 -18.62
CA LEU A 143 8.20 -22.64 -18.74
C LEU A 143 6.80 -22.29 -18.24
N ALA A 144 5.79 -23.08 -18.57
CA ALA A 144 4.42 -22.89 -18.07
C ALA A 144 4.36 -23.03 -16.54
N TRP A 145 5.05 -24.02 -15.98
CA TRP A 145 5.15 -24.23 -14.55
C TRP A 145 5.83 -23.05 -13.82
N LEU A 146 6.94 -22.52 -14.38
CA LEU A 146 7.63 -21.36 -13.82
C LEU A 146 6.74 -20.12 -13.81
N GLN A 147 5.95 -19.90 -14.86
CA GLN A 147 5.01 -18.79 -14.91
C GLN A 147 3.90 -18.94 -13.88
N GLN A 148 3.32 -20.12 -13.72
CA GLN A 148 2.31 -20.40 -12.69
C GLN A 148 2.88 -20.23 -11.28
N ASN A 149 4.09 -20.73 -11.03
CA ASN A 149 4.77 -20.56 -9.74
C ASN A 149 5.01 -19.08 -9.40
N SER A 150 5.44 -18.29 -10.38
CA SER A 150 5.63 -16.84 -10.23
C SER A 150 4.31 -16.13 -9.87
N ILE A 151 3.20 -16.49 -10.50
CA ILE A 151 1.87 -15.95 -10.18
C ILE A 151 1.48 -16.31 -8.74
N CYS A 152 1.66 -17.56 -8.32
CA CYS A 152 1.35 -18.01 -6.96
C CYS A 152 2.15 -17.25 -5.90
N GLN A 153 3.45 -17.07 -6.12
CA GLN A 153 4.31 -16.31 -5.22
C GLN A 153 3.93 -14.83 -5.18
N SER A 154 3.57 -14.25 -6.33
CA SER A 154 3.17 -12.84 -6.41
C SER A 154 1.88 -12.57 -5.64
N TRP A 155 0.90 -13.50 -5.66
CA TRP A 155 -0.32 -13.40 -4.85
C TRP A 155 -0.03 -13.40 -3.35
N THR A 156 0.80 -14.34 -2.89
CA THR A 156 1.19 -14.42 -1.48
C THR A 156 2.00 -13.19 -1.04
N ALA A 157 2.89 -12.71 -1.90
CA ALA A 157 3.66 -11.51 -1.64
C ALA A 157 2.74 -10.27 -1.56
N ALA A 158 1.82 -10.08 -2.52
CA ALA A 158 0.87 -8.96 -2.52
C ALA A 158 0.07 -8.93 -1.20
N TRP A 159 -0.55 -10.04 -0.84
CA TRP A 159 -1.31 -10.16 0.42
C TRP A 159 -0.46 -9.84 1.65
N SER A 160 0.79 -10.28 1.69
CA SER A 160 1.70 -9.98 2.80
C SER A 160 1.99 -8.47 2.91
N PHE A 161 2.21 -7.79 1.77
CA PHE A 161 2.40 -6.34 1.75
C PHE A 161 1.14 -5.57 2.11
N GLU A 162 -0.04 -6.08 1.75
CA GLU A 162 -1.33 -5.51 2.15
C GLU A 162 -1.51 -5.53 3.67
N LEU A 163 -1.21 -6.67 4.29
CA LEU A 163 -1.28 -6.84 5.74
C LEU A 163 -0.30 -5.91 6.45
N VAL A 164 0.96 -5.87 5.98
CA VAL A 164 1.98 -4.95 6.51
C VAL A 164 1.51 -3.50 6.37
N GLY A 165 0.96 -3.12 5.21
CA GLY A 165 0.45 -1.77 4.97
C GLY A 165 -0.66 -1.38 5.94
N CYS A 166 -1.62 -2.26 6.20
CA CYS A 166 -2.68 -2.03 7.19
C CYS A 166 -2.10 -1.78 8.60
N VAL A 167 -1.14 -2.59 9.04
CA VAL A 167 -0.48 -2.42 10.35
C VAL A 167 0.26 -1.08 10.41
N PHE A 168 0.99 -0.72 9.35
CA PHE A 168 1.74 0.53 9.30
C PHE A 168 0.83 1.77 9.22
N LEU A 169 -0.35 1.69 8.62
CA LEU A 169 -1.34 2.77 8.62
C LEU A 169 -1.92 2.99 10.03
N ILE A 170 -2.20 1.92 10.78
CA ILE A 170 -2.59 2.03 12.20
C ILE A 170 -1.45 2.67 13.01
N TRP A 171 -0.23 2.22 12.83
CA TRP A 171 0.93 2.80 13.52
C TRP A 171 1.06 4.31 13.25
N MET A 172 0.88 4.72 11.98
CA MET A 172 0.93 6.14 11.62
C MET A 172 -0.16 6.96 12.33
N MET A 173 -1.39 6.43 12.42
CA MET A 173 -2.47 7.09 13.17
C MET A 173 -2.12 7.26 14.66
N VAL A 174 -1.53 6.20 15.27
CA VAL A 174 -1.10 6.25 16.68
C VAL A 174 0.01 7.28 16.88
N MET A 175 1.04 7.29 16.00
CA MET A 175 2.11 8.30 16.07
C MET A 175 1.57 9.72 15.91
N ALA A 176 0.69 9.95 14.95
CA ALA A 176 0.10 11.27 14.72
C ALA A 176 -0.77 11.73 15.90
N TYR A 177 -1.49 10.81 16.54
CA TYR A 177 -2.24 11.08 17.76
C TYR A 177 -1.32 11.43 18.94
N GLN A 178 -0.21 10.72 19.11
CA GLN A 178 0.78 11.02 20.16
C GLN A 178 1.40 12.42 19.97
N VAL A 179 1.76 12.76 18.72
CA VAL A 179 2.26 14.11 18.40
C VAL A 179 1.21 15.18 18.70
N TYR A 180 -0.05 14.92 18.39
CA TYR A 180 -1.15 15.83 18.71
C TYR A 180 -1.36 16.00 20.23
N SER A 181 -1.36 14.89 20.98
CA SER A 181 -1.63 14.87 22.44
C SER A 181 -0.49 15.48 23.26
N ASN A 182 0.76 15.35 22.83
CA ASN A 182 1.91 15.87 23.57
C ASN A 182 2.04 17.41 23.48
N ASP A 183 1.31 18.04 22.55
CA ASP A 183 1.38 19.47 22.27
C ASP A 183 0.12 20.23 22.73
N VAL A 184 -0.84 19.54 23.36
CA VAL A 184 -2.04 20.10 24.02
C VAL A 184 -1.81 20.18 25.51
#